data_67adccbdc42f343557f86b305a8b88f8
#
_entry.id   67adccbdc42f343557f86b305a8b88f8
#
_cell.length_a   1.000
_cell.length_b   1.000
_cell.length_c   1.000
_cell.angle_alpha   90.00
_cell.angle_beta   90.00
_cell.angle_gamma   90.00
#
_symmetry.space_group_name_H-M   'P 1'
#
loop_
_entity.id
_entity.type
_entity.pdbx_description
1 polymer ?
#
loop_
_entity_poly.entity_id
_entity_poly.type
_entity_poly.pdbx_seq_one_letter_code
_entity_poly.pdbx_strand_id
1 'polypeptide(L)'
;FSGAGRSSGGFCSGGGFGHSSGPHFTMGPIFGYGFGYPRRTGCGCGGGILIIIIFFIMMMSYIPFDFFGGTSNNTSNVEKSTKQREALKGVVTKTDWYDDQLGWISSEKVLISGLEDFYKETGIQPYVLFVPYSEELWNGNNLNVTAADDYLNKIYDERFEDEGHFIFAYFQCKNDSKQEMEGEFRYLSGYSADTIMDNEAISILWGYFETNYYNTSLTIEEMIANTLTQTAHNIMQNSEDGVNIPMILSIIIIVII
;
A
#
# COMPACT_ATOMS: atom_id res chain seq x y z
N PHE A 1 17.01 -27.15 -16.19
CA PHE A 1 16.54 -26.44 -15.00
C PHE A 1 15.89 -25.16 -15.47
N SER A 2 14.57 -25.16 -15.51
CA SER A 2 13.76 -23.96 -15.79
C SER A 2 13.70 -23.19 -14.49
N GLY A 3 14.48 -22.10 -14.38
CA GLY A 3 14.40 -21.20 -13.23
C GLY A 3 13.06 -20.48 -13.26
N ALA A 4 12.21 -20.74 -12.29
CA ALA A 4 11.06 -19.87 -12.03
C ALA A 4 11.62 -18.53 -11.56
N GLY A 5 11.37 -17.47 -12.34
CA GLY A 5 11.84 -16.11 -12.00
C GLY A 5 11.07 -15.56 -10.80
N ARG A 6 11.78 -14.89 -9.89
CA ARG A 6 11.16 -14.09 -8.83
C ARG A 6 10.42 -12.90 -9.43
N SER A 7 9.35 -12.46 -8.77
CA SER A 7 8.62 -11.28 -9.16
C SER A 7 9.28 -10.02 -8.60
N SER A 8 9.57 -9.05 -9.44
CA SER A 8 10.14 -7.75 -9.06
C SER A 8 9.37 -6.58 -9.66
N GLY A 9 9.30 -5.48 -8.97
CA GLY A 9 8.65 -4.26 -9.42
C GLY A 9 9.06 -3.03 -8.61
N GLY A 10 8.70 -1.86 -9.07
CA GLY A 10 9.09 -0.62 -8.44
C GLY A 10 8.13 0.54 -8.66
N PHE A 11 8.27 1.54 -7.83
CA PHE A 11 7.58 2.82 -7.87
C PHE A 11 8.59 3.93 -8.16
N CYS A 12 8.39 4.69 -9.25
CA CYS A 12 9.26 5.77 -9.64
C CYS A 12 8.68 7.12 -9.23
N SER A 13 9.48 7.90 -8.52
CA SER A 13 9.25 9.32 -8.27
C SER A 13 10.02 10.12 -9.35
N GLY A 14 9.37 10.43 -10.47
CA GLY A 14 9.96 11.29 -11.50
C GLY A 14 9.75 10.80 -12.92
N GLY A 15 9.24 11.68 -13.79
CA GLY A 15 8.69 11.38 -15.10
C GLY A 15 9.67 10.76 -16.09
N GLY A 16 9.23 9.65 -16.66
CA GLY A 16 9.82 9.05 -17.85
C GLY A 16 8.85 8.03 -18.43
N PHE A 17 8.46 8.21 -19.70
CA PHE A 17 7.55 7.30 -20.40
C PHE A 17 8.27 5.98 -20.71
N GLY A 18 7.85 4.91 -20.04
CA GLY A 18 8.26 3.56 -20.36
C GLY A 18 7.12 2.59 -20.06
N HIS A 19 6.67 1.84 -21.07
CA HIS A 19 5.62 0.84 -20.91
C HIS A 19 6.11 -0.31 -20.04
N SER A 20 5.60 -0.40 -18.82
CA SER A 20 5.51 -1.66 -18.10
C SER A 20 4.13 -1.74 -17.45
N SER A 21 3.53 -2.91 -17.47
CA SER A 21 2.16 -3.16 -17.05
C SER A 21 2.04 -3.25 -15.53
N GLY A 22 2.08 -2.08 -14.89
CA GLY A 22 1.77 -1.87 -13.48
C GLY A 22 1.22 -0.45 -13.33
N PRO A 23 0.50 -0.11 -12.27
CA PRO A 23 -0.01 1.25 -12.10
C PRO A 23 1.18 2.21 -11.99
N HIS A 24 1.41 3.00 -13.04
CA HIS A 24 2.40 4.07 -13.05
C HIS A 24 1.82 5.28 -12.34
N PHE A 25 2.37 5.62 -11.18
CA PHE A 25 2.14 6.91 -10.56
C PHE A 25 3.28 7.85 -10.94
N THR A 26 2.97 8.85 -11.76
CA THR A 26 3.88 9.95 -12.04
C THR A 26 3.62 11.06 -11.01
N MET A 27 4.58 11.30 -10.14
CA MET A 27 4.62 12.54 -9.36
C MET A 27 5.02 13.70 -10.27
N GLY A 28 4.04 14.53 -10.64
CA GLY A 28 4.30 15.86 -11.18
C GLY A 28 3.97 16.92 -10.12
N PRO A 29 4.70 18.05 -10.06
CA PRO A 29 4.38 19.12 -9.12
C PRO A 29 3.01 19.69 -9.47
N ILE A 30 2.06 19.55 -8.53
CA ILE A 30 0.73 20.15 -8.65
C ILE A 30 0.85 21.64 -8.31
N PHE A 31 1.16 22.46 -9.30
CA PHE A 31 0.91 23.88 -9.22
C PHE A 31 -0.53 24.18 -9.63
N GLY A 32 -1.22 24.80 -8.71
CA GLY A 32 -2.53 25.35 -8.66
C GLY A 32 -3.29 25.58 -9.97
N TYR A 33 -4.49 25.05 -10.01
CA TYR A 33 -5.56 25.63 -10.81
C TYR A 33 -6.68 26.07 -9.86
N GLY A 34 -6.83 27.38 -9.76
CA GLY A 34 -7.94 28.02 -9.09
C GLY A 34 -9.25 27.72 -9.81
N PHE A 35 -10.17 27.03 -9.14
CA PHE A 35 -11.55 26.94 -9.61
C PHE A 35 -12.30 28.21 -9.27
N GLY A 36 -12.50 29.06 -10.28
CA GLY A 36 -13.46 30.13 -10.24
C GLY A 36 -14.88 29.59 -10.26
N TYR A 37 -15.63 29.84 -9.18
CA TYR A 37 -17.06 29.56 -9.14
C TYR A 37 -17.84 30.60 -9.96
N PRO A 38 -18.72 30.19 -10.90
CA PRO A 38 -19.70 31.08 -11.46
C PRO A 38 -20.83 31.32 -10.45
N ARG A 39 -20.96 32.55 -9.99
CA ARG A 39 -22.17 33.02 -9.30
C ARG A 39 -23.36 32.94 -10.26
N ARG A 40 -24.35 32.17 -9.92
CA ARG A 40 -25.72 32.35 -10.44
C ARG A 40 -26.65 32.67 -9.30
N THR A 41 -27.10 33.89 -9.30
CA THR A 41 -28.28 34.40 -8.61
C THR A 41 -29.55 33.87 -9.29
N GLY A 42 -30.52 33.37 -8.50
CA GLY A 42 -31.82 32.97 -9.01
C GLY A 42 -32.74 32.42 -7.94
N CYS A 43 -33.42 33.31 -7.29
CA CYS A 43 -34.82 33.41 -6.86
C CYS A 43 -35.63 32.11 -6.57
N GLY A 44 -36.08 31.97 -5.29
CA GLY A 44 -37.47 31.73 -4.90
C GLY A 44 -38.04 30.33 -5.02
N CYS A 45 -38.21 29.64 -3.88
CA CYS A 45 -39.49 29.04 -3.45
C CYS A 45 -39.29 28.33 -2.10
N GLY A 46 -39.87 28.88 -1.05
CA GLY A 46 -39.71 28.45 0.34
C GLY A 46 -40.51 27.18 0.75
N GLY A 47 -40.98 26.37 -0.18
CA GLY A 47 -41.76 25.14 0.12
C GLY A 47 -40.94 23.86 -0.02
N GLY A 48 -39.89 23.85 -0.81
CA GLY A 48 -39.09 22.64 -1.09
C GLY A 48 -38.10 22.25 0.01
N ILE A 49 -37.65 23.23 0.78
CA ILE A 49 -36.59 23.02 1.80
C ILE A 49 -37.09 22.13 2.95
N LEU A 50 -38.34 22.29 3.37
CA LEU A 50 -38.91 21.48 4.45
C LEU A 50 -39.07 20.00 4.06
N ILE A 51 -39.43 19.71 2.81
CA ILE A 51 -39.56 18.34 2.30
C ILE A 51 -38.18 17.70 2.16
N ILE A 52 -37.16 18.46 1.72
CA ILE A 52 -35.77 17.98 1.63
C ILE A 52 -35.20 17.70 3.02
N ILE A 53 -35.48 18.55 4.00
CA ILE A 53 -35.01 18.34 5.40
C ILE A 53 -35.68 17.11 6.01
N ILE A 54 -36.98 16.90 5.80
CA ILE A 54 -37.70 15.69 6.28
C ILE A 54 -37.18 14.44 5.59
N PHE A 55 -36.89 14.50 4.28
CA PHE A 55 -36.31 13.39 3.54
C PHE A 55 -34.89 13.09 3.99
N PHE A 56 -34.09 14.12 4.33
CA PHE A 56 -32.76 13.98 4.86
C PHE A 56 -32.74 13.38 6.27
N ILE A 57 -33.68 13.78 7.13
CA ILE A 57 -33.85 13.20 8.48
C ILE A 57 -34.30 11.75 8.37
N MET A 58 -35.20 11.43 7.44
CA MET A 58 -35.67 10.06 7.21
C MET A 58 -34.55 9.18 6.64
N MET A 59 -33.71 9.71 5.74
CA MET A 59 -32.55 8.98 5.24
C MET A 59 -31.47 8.77 6.32
N MET A 60 -31.26 9.75 7.22
CA MET A 60 -30.34 9.60 8.34
C MET A 60 -30.75 8.52 9.35
N SER A 61 -32.04 8.18 9.42
CA SER A 61 -32.51 7.11 10.30
C SER A 61 -32.20 5.69 9.79
N TYR A 62 -31.80 5.58 8.53
CA TYR A 62 -31.44 4.29 7.90
C TYR A 62 -29.93 4.12 7.72
N ILE A 63 -29.12 5.16 8.06
CA ILE A 63 -27.65 5.04 8.03
C ILE A 63 -27.20 4.52 9.39
N PRO A 64 -26.54 3.36 9.48
CA PRO A 64 -26.00 2.88 10.75
C PRO A 64 -25.10 3.97 11.38
N PHE A 65 -25.21 4.16 12.70
CA PHE A 65 -24.52 5.21 13.45
C PHE A 65 -23.01 5.15 13.35
N ASP A 66 -22.44 4.05 12.87
CA ASP A 66 -20.98 3.87 12.61
C ASP A 66 -20.44 4.79 11.51
N PHE A 67 -21.31 5.42 10.71
CA PHE A 67 -20.89 6.37 9.68
C PHE A 67 -20.48 7.75 10.24
N PHE A 68 -20.89 8.11 11.45
CA PHE A 68 -20.62 9.42 12.06
C PHE A 68 -19.56 9.42 13.18
N GLY A 69 -19.07 8.26 13.57
CA GLY A 69 -18.13 8.09 14.70
C GLY A 69 -16.68 7.77 14.31
N GLY A 70 -16.31 7.96 13.05
CA GLY A 70 -14.95 7.72 12.60
C GLY A 70 -14.08 8.96 12.74
N THR A 71 -13.10 8.91 13.62
CA THR A 71 -11.88 9.74 13.55
C THR A 71 -11.49 9.84 12.09
N SER A 72 -11.26 11.07 11.59
CA SER A 72 -10.82 11.36 10.23
C SER A 72 -9.47 10.71 9.96
N ASN A 73 -9.49 9.43 9.65
CA ASN A 73 -8.40 8.81 8.91
C ASN A 73 -8.71 9.11 7.45
N ASN A 74 -7.80 9.80 6.76
CA ASN A 74 -7.77 9.86 5.31
C ASN A 74 -7.63 8.43 4.80
N THR A 75 -8.74 7.69 4.75
CA THR A 75 -8.78 6.41 4.05
C THR A 75 -8.74 6.74 2.57
N SER A 76 -7.54 6.70 2.00
CA SER A 76 -7.37 6.52 0.57
C SER A 76 -8.31 5.42 0.10
N ASN A 77 -8.87 5.56 -1.09
CA ASN A 77 -9.65 4.54 -1.77
C ASN A 77 -8.75 3.37 -2.22
N VAL A 78 -8.00 2.78 -1.28
CA VAL A 78 -7.29 1.53 -1.56
C VAL A 78 -8.32 0.43 -1.68
N GLU A 79 -8.30 -0.27 -2.79
CA GLU A 79 -9.23 -1.36 -3.05
C GLU A 79 -9.09 -2.47 -2.00
N LYS A 80 -10.21 -3.04 -1.59
CA LYS A 80 -10.18 -4.23 -0.73
C LYS A 80 -9.79 -5.45 -1.57
N SER A 81 -9.00 -6.34 -0.99
CA SER A 81 -8.66 -7.60 -1.63
C SER A 81 -9.93 -8.42 -1.90
N THR A 82 -9.99 -8.98 -3.11
CA THR A 82 -11.09 -9.86 -3.55
C THR A 82 -10.73 -11.33 -3.38
N LYS A 83 -9.48 -11.64 -3.06
CA LYS A 83 -8.97 -13.01 -2.96
C LYS A 83 -8.84 -13.45 -1.51
N GLN A 84 -9.22 -14.69 -1.25
CA GLN A 84 -8.89 -15.35 0.00
C GLN A 84 -7.47 -15.91 -0.10
N ARG A 85 -6.63 -15.61 0.88
CA ARG A 85 -5.25 -16.08 0.99
C ARG A 85 -5.01 -16.79 2.30
N GLU A 86 -4.13 -17.79 2.28
CA GLU A 86 -3.66 -18.46 3.49
C GLU A 86 -2.22 -18.04 3.77
N ALA A 87 -1.91 -17.74 5.04
CA ALA A 87 -0.57 -17.39 5.45
C ALA A 87 0.43 -18.52 5.18
N LEU A 88 1.65 -18.17 4.77
CA LEU A 88 2.74 -19.14 4.63
C LEU A 88 3.04 -19.80 5.99
N LYS A 89 3.25 -21.10 5.99
CA LYS A 89 3.56 -21.87 7.21
C LYS A 89 4.85 -22.67 7.03
N GLY A 90 5.81 -22.42 7.91
CA GLY A 90 7.04 -23.21 7.98
C GLY A 90 7.99 -23.08 6.79
N VAL A 91 7.87 -22.02 6.01
CA VAL A 91 8.74 -21.73 4.86
C VAL A 91 9.91 -20.83 5.27
N VAL A 92 9.66 -19.86 6.14
CA VAL A 92 10.58 -18.77 6.45
C VAL A 92 11.57 -19.15 7.55
N THR A 93 12.84 -19.06 7.26
CA THR A 93 13.93 -18.99 8.24
C THR A 93 14.19 -17.54 8.58
N LYS A 94 13.84 -17.11 9.80
CA LYS A 94 13.97 -15.70 10.21
C LYS A 94 15.40 -15.19 10.14
N THR A 95 15.55 -14.02 9.54
CA THR A 95 16.81 -13.29 9.41
C THR A 95 16.65 -11.88 9.98
N ASP A 96 17.61 -10.98 9.69
CA ASP A 96 17.46 -9.56 9.98
C ASP A 96 16.26 -8.96 9.24
N TRP A 97 15.72 -7.85 9.75
CA TRP A 97 14.52 -7.22 9.23
C TRP A 97 14.79 -6.10 8.22
N TYR A 98 15.97 -5.51 8.28
CA TYR A 98 16.32 -4.39 7.41
C TYR A 98 17.84 -4.22 7.29
N ASP A 99 18.26 -3.47 6.26
CA ASP A 99 19.62 -2.95 6.08
C ASP A 99 19.52 -1.49 5.64
N ASP A 100 19.90 -0.59 6.54
CA ASP A 100 19.86 0.85 6.29
C ASP A 100 21.26 1.38 6.01
N GLN A 101 21.67 1.33 4.74
CA GLN A 101 22.98 1.82 4.31
C GLN A 101 23.04 3.36 4.24
N LEU A 102 21.88 4.05 4.40
CA LEU A 102 21.80 5.50 4.42
C LEU A 102 21.84 6.10 5.83
N GLY A 103 21.60 5.30 6.85
CA GLY A 103 21.45 5.77 8.24
C GLY A 103 20.21 6.63 8.45
N TRP A 104 19.14 6.36 7.71
CA TRP A 104 17.91 7.14 7.77
C TRP A 104 16.92 6.65 8.80
N ILE A 105 17.03 5.41 9.24
CA ILE A 105 16.16 4.83 10.26
C ILE A 105 16.58 5.36 11.62
N SER A 106 15.67 6.10 12.26
CA SER A 106 15.89 6.71 13.58
C SER A 106 15.18 5.91 14.70
N SER A 107 14.10 5.22 14.37
CA SER A 107 13.28 4.44 15.30
C SER A 107 13.13 2.99 14.82
N GLU A 108 14.17 2.20 15.04
CA GLU A 108 14.19 0.77 14.71
C GLU A 108 12.98 0.01 15.25
N LYS A 109 12.58 0.29 16.49
CA LYS A 109 11.45 -0.38 17.14
C LYS A 109 10.13 -0.17 16.39
N VAL A 110 9.90 1.03 15.85
CA VAL A 110 8.68 1.33 15.09
C VAL A 110 8.67 0.54 13.79
N LEU A 111 9.79 0.55 13.06
CA LEU A 111 9.93 -0.21 11.83
C LEU A 111 9.71 -1.70 12.08
N ILE A 112 10.49 -2.30 12.96
CA ILE A 112 10.42 -3.75 13.24
C ILE A 112 9.02 -4.18 13.67
N SER A 113 8.32 -3.39 14.49
CA SER A 113 6.96 -3.72 14.90
C SER A 113 6.03 -3.90 13.70
N GLY A 114 6.08 -2.99 12.71
CA GLY A 114 5.25 -3.13 11.50
C GLY A 114 5.67 -4.30 10.61
N LEU A 115 6.96 -4.59 10.54
CA LEU A 115 7.48 -5.75 9.79
C LEU A 115 7.07 -7.07 10.45
N GLU A 116 7.10 -7.14 11.79
CA GLU A 116 6.62 -8.29 12.55
C GLU A 116 5.11 -8.51 12.39
N ASP A 117 4.31 -7.43 12.37
CA ASP A 117 2.87 -7.53 12.16
C ASP A 117 2.56 -8.06 10.75
N PHE A 118 3.26 -7.57 9.71
CA PHE A 118 3.15 -8.12 8.37
C PHE A 118 3.49 -9.63 8.34
N TYR A 119 4.62 -10.02 8.94
CA TYR A 119 5.02 -11.43 9.02
C TYR A 119 3.99 -12.29 9.75
N LYS A 120 3.46 -11.80 10.85
CA LYS A 120 2.48 -12.53 11.68
C LYS A 120 1.19 -12.83 10.90
N GLU A 121 0.73 -11.89 10.07
CA GLU A 121 -0.48 -12.07 9.28
C GLU A 121 -0.24 -12.91 8.02
N THR A 122 0.86 -12.68 7.31
CA THR A 122 1.11 -13.29 6.00
C THR A 122 1.99 -14.55 6.06
N GLY A 123 2.81 -14.67 7.10
CA GLY A 123 3.87 -15.67 7.16
C GLY A 123 5.08 -15.37 6.26
N ILE A 124 5.09 -14.22 5.57
CA ILE A 124 6.19 -13.73 4.74
C ILE A 124 7.05 -12.82 5.58
N GLN A 125 8.38 -13.01 5.62
CA GLN A 125 9.24 -12.05 6.28
C GLN A 125 9.58 -10.89 5.33
N PRO A 126 9.12 -9.66 5.63
CA PRO A 126 9.53 -8.48 4.87
C PRO A 126 10.97 -8.10 5.26
N TYR A 127 11.71 -7.60 4.30
CA TYR A 127 13.06 -7.08 4.49
C TYR A 127 13.16 -5.70 3.85
N VAL A 128 13.43 -4.68 4.66
CA VAL A 128 13.55 -3.29 4.18
C VAL A 128 14.99 -2.97 3.87
N LEU A 129 15.26 -2.42 2.68
CA LEU A 129 16.61 -2.12 2.21
C LEU A 129 16.70 -0.67 1.75
N PHE A 130 17.68 0.08 2.30
CA PHE A 130 18.01 1.42 1.84
C PHE A 130 19.38 1.40 1.14
N VAL A 131 19.37 1.69 -0.17
CA VAL A 131 20.54 1.60 -1.04
C VAL A 131 21.05 3.00 -1.38
N PRO A 132 22.32 3.32 -1.13
CA PRO A 132 22.88 4.61 -1.49
C PRO A 132 23.03 4.75 -3.00
N TYR A 133 23.06 6.01 -3.46
CA TYR A 133 23.30 6.32 -4.87
C TYR A 133 24.60 5.67 -5.37
N SER A 134 24.54 5.05 -6.54
CA SER A 134 25.73 4.64 -7.29
C SER A 134 25.51 4.86 -8.79
N GLU A 135 26.59 5.16 -9.54
CA GLU A 135 26.52 5.35 -10.99
C GLU A 135 26.23 4.05 -11.75
N GLU A 136 26.37 2.89 -11.11
CA GLU A 136 26.02 1.59 -11.68
C GLU A 136 24.49 1.37 -11.69
N LEU A 137 23.80 1.92 -10.66
CA LEU A 137 22.36 1.79 -10.49
C LEU A 137 21.59 2.91 -11.19
N TRP A 138 22.22 4.02 -11.57
CA TRP A 138 21.54 5.17 -12.12
C TRP A 138 22.13 5.63 -13.45
N ASN A 139 21.26 5.89 -14.45
CA ASN A 139 21.59 6.56 -15.69
C ASN A 139 21.11 8.01 -15.64
N GLY A 140 21.97 8.92 -15.16
CA GLY A 140 21.56 10.29 -14.87
C GLY A 140 20.50 10.32 -13.74
N ASN A 141 19.28 10.74 -14.06
CA ASN A 141 18.17 10.81 -13.09
C ASN A 141 17.22 9.58 -13.15
N ASN A 142 17.54 8.60 -13.99
CA ASN A 142 16.68 7.41 -14.11
C ASN A 142 17.38 6.21 -13.50
N LEU A 143 16.66 5.46 -12.66
CA LEU A 143 17.15 4.19 -12.14
C LEU A 143 17.32 3.20 -13.30
N ASN A 144 18.45 2.52 -13.33
CA ASN A 144 18.67 1.39 -14.22
C ASN A 144 17.94 0.17 -13.65
N VAL A 145 16.71 -0.04 -14.12
CA VAL A 145 15.80 -1.09 -13.62
C VAL A 145 16.47 -2.46 -13.62
N THR A 146 17.18 -2.81 -14.70
CA THR A 146 17.86 -4.11 -14.79
C THR A 146 18.96 -4.24 -13.74
N ALA A 147 19.79 -3.21 -13.57
CA ALA A 147 20.85 -3.24 -12.55
C ALA A 147 20.27 -3.29 -11.13
N ALA A 148 19.16 -2.59 -10.89
CA ALA A 148 18.48 -2.63 -9.59
C ALA A 148 17.87 -4.02 -9.32
N ASP A 149 17.24 -4.64 -10.31
CA ASP A 149 16.70 -6.00 -10.18
C ASP A 149 17.81 -7.03 -9.98
N ASP A 150 18.91 -6.94 -10.71
CA ASP A 150 20.10 -7.80 -10.51
C ASP A 150 20.68 -7.62 -9.10
N TYR A 151 20.74 -6.38 -8.61
CA TYR A 151 21.19 -6.06 -7.27
C TYR A 151 20.28 -6.70 -6.21
N LEU A 152 18.95 -6.56 -6.35
CA LEU A 152 17.99 -7.17 -5.41
C LEU A 152 18.05 -8.70 -5.42
N ASN A 153 18.17 -9.32 -6.61
CA ASN A 153 18.34 -10.76 -6.73
C ASN A 153 19.61 -11.24 -6.03
N LYS A 154 20.72 -10.53 -6.21
CA LYS A 154 21.97 -10.84 -5.52
C LYS A 154 21.83 -10.76 -3.99
N ILE A 155 21.21 -9.67 -3.48
CA ILE A 155 20.94 -9.53 -2.04
C ILE A 155 20.05 -10.66 -1.54
N TYR A 156 19.03 -11.04 -2.31
CA TYR A 156 18.14 -12.14 -1.95
C TYR A 156 18.91 -13.46 -1.81
N ASP A 157 19.73 -13.81 -2.81
CA ASP A 157 20.51 -15.05 -2.83
C ASP A 157 21.61 -15.09 -1.73
N GLU A 158 22.15 -13.94 -1.35
CA GLU A 158 23.17 -13.85 -0.31
C GLU A 158 22.61 -13.90 1.12
N ARG A 159 21.36 -13.44 1.31
CA ARG A 159 20.77 -13.28 2.65
C ARG A 159 19.78 -14.34 3.05
N PHE A 160 19.08 -14.93 2.08
CA PHE A 160 17.96 -15.82 2.37
C PHE A 160 18.19 -17.21 1.78
N GLU A 161 17.94 -18.24 2.61
CA GLU A 161 18.05 -19.64 2.22
C GLU A 161 16.73 -20.21 1.68
N ASP A 162 15.63 -19.44 1.81
CA ASP A 162 14.28 -19.84 1.42
C ASP A 162 13.59 -18.78 0.55
N GLU A 163 12.42 -19.10 0.04
CA GLU A 163 11.64 -18.26 -0.88
C GLU A 163 10.45 -17.55 -0.19
N GLY A 164 10.47 -17.45 1.13
CA GLY A 164 9.41 -16.84 1.93
C GLY A 164 9.64 -15.36 2.30
N HIS A 165 10.60 -14.69 1.66
CA HIS A 165 10.96 -13.31 1.95
C HIS A 165 10.43 -12.34 0.90
N PHE A 166 10.19 -11.09 1.34
CA PHE A 166 9.77 -9.97 0.49
C PHE A 166 10.66 -8.77 0.75
N ILE A 167 11.53 -8.43 -0.21
CA ILE A 167 12.38 -7.23 -0.12
C ILE A 167 11.55 -6.01 -0.55
N PHE A 168 11.55 -4.95 0.28
CA PHE A 168 11.04 -3.63 -0.06
C PHE A 168 12.18 -2.63 0.03
N ALA A 169 12.68 -2.17 -1.12
CA ALA A 169 13.92 -1.44 -1.24
C ALA A 169 13.71 -0.01 -1.72
N TYR A 170 14.46 0.92 -1.12
CA TYR A 170 14.61 2.28 -1.58
C TYR A 170 15.99 2.49 -2.20
N PHE A 171 16.03 2.97 -3.43
CA PHE A 171 17.25 3.34 -4.15
C PHE A 171 17.37 4.86 -4.16
N GLN A 172 18.33 5.37 -3.39
CA GLN A 172 18.61 6.80 -3.31
C GLN A 172 19.09 7.33 -4.66
N CYS A 173 18.50 8.44 -5.15
CA CYS A 173 18.99 9.13 -6.33
C CYS A 173 20.11 10.14 -5.98
N LYS A 174 20.71 10.74 -7.01
CA LYS A 174 21.82 11.68 -6.82
C LYS A 174 21.35 12.95 -6.10
N ASN A 175 22.03 13.32 -5.02
CA ASN A 175 21.73 14.49 -4.16
C ASN A 175 20.41 14.40 -3.38
N ASP A 176 19.85 13.23 -3.27
CA ASP A 176 18.63 12.98 -2.49
C ASP A 176 18.88 13.10 -0.99
N SER A 177 17.83 13.42 -0.25
CA SER A 177 17.86 13.61 1.20
C SER A 177 16.75 12.84 1.89
N LYS A 178 16.93 12.58 3.19
CA LYS A 178 15.91 11.93 4.04
C LYS A 178 14.57 12.65 4.00
N GLN A 179 14.55 13.97 3.80
CA GLN A 179 13.33 14.80 3.80
C GLN A 179 12.59 14.77 2.47
N GLU A 180 13.30 14.55 1.38
CA GLU A 180 12.74 14.65 0.03
C GLU A 180 12.40 13.27 -0.54
N MET A 181 13.27 12.26 -0.28
CA MET A 181 13.08 10.89 -0.76
C MET A 181 12.70 10.81 -2.25
N GLU A 182 13.47 11.51 -3.09
CA GLU A 182 13.24 11.61 -4.54
C GLU A 182 13.70 10.36 -5.30
N GLY A 183 14.25 9.38 -4.60
CA GLY A 183 14.69 8.11 -5.16
C GLY A 183 13.54 7.21 -5.58
N GLU A 184 13.84 5.94 -5.81
CA GLU A 184 12.87 4.98 -6.31
C GLU A 184 12.69 3.80 -5.35
N PHE A 185 11.42 3.49 -5.04
CA PHE A 185 11.05 2.27 -4.33
C PHE A 185 10.85 1.11 -5.29
N ARG A 186 11.40 -0.04 -4.92
CA ARG A 186 11.24 -1.30 -5.64
C ARG A 186 11.00 -2.44 -4.66
N TYR A 187 10.49 -3.55 -5.19
CA TYR A 187 10.37 -4.78 -4.41
C TYR A 187 10.92 -5.99 -5.17
N LEU A 188 11.25 -7.01 -4.41
CA LEU A 188 11.51 -8.36 -4.92
C LEU A 188 10.82 -9.36 -4.00
N SER A 189 10.02 -10.24 -4.57
CA SER A 189 9.32 -11.31 -3.85
C SER A 189 9.95 -12.66 -4.16
N GLY A 190 10.24 -13.43 -3.12
CA GLY A 190 10.62 -14.84 -3.29
C GLY A 190 9.46 -15.67 -3.83
N TYR A 191 9.75 -16.81 -4.41
CA TYR A 191 8.76 -17.63 -5.11
C TYR A 191 7.57 -18.05 -4.22
N SER A 192 7.84 -18.41 -2.95
CA SER A 192 6.76 -18.76 -2.01
C SER A 192 5.99 -17.51 -1.55
N ALA A 193 6.68 -16.41 -1.32
CA ALA A 193 6.07 -15.13 -0.94
C ALA A 193 5.16 -14.59 -2.07
N ASP A 194 5.52 -14.79 -3.33
CA ASP A 194 4.77 -14.35 -4.52
C ASP A 194 3.39 -15.01 -4.62
N THR A 195 3.18 -16.16 -3.98
CA THR A 195 1.86 -16.80 -3.92
C THR A 195 0.84 -15.99 -3.13
N ILE A 196 1.29 -15.13 -2.21
CA ILE A 196 0.47 -14.22 -1.39
C ILE A 196 0.58 -12.79 -1.91
N MET A 197 1.81 -12.34 -2.22
CA MET A 197 2.10 -11.02 -2.78
C MET A 197 1.93 -11.03 -4.31
N ASP A 198 0.78 -11.51 -4.77
CA ASP A 198 0.41 -11.51 -6.18
C ASP A 198 0.13 -10.08 -6.71
N ASN A 199 -0.19 -9.94 -8.00
CA ASN A 199 -0.42 -8.64 -8.63
C ASN A 199 -1.47 -7.79 -7.92
N GLU A 200 -2.53 -8.40 -7.34
CA GLU A 200 -3.55 -7.67 -6.58
C GLU A 200 -2.97 -7.16 -5.25
N ALA A 201 -2.25 -8.01 -4.52
CA ALA A 201 -1.59 -7.64 -3.27
C ALA A 201 -0.55 -6.52 -3.48
N ILE A 202 0.23 -6.59 -4.56
CA ILE A 202 1.18 -5.54 -4.94
C ILE A 202 0.46 -4.23 -5.31
N SER A 203 -0.68 -4.29 -6.00
CA SER A 203 -1.48 -3.09 -6.27
C SER A 203 -1.99 -2.44 -4.98
N ILE A 204 -2.44 -3.24 -4.02
CA ILE A 204 -2.87 -2.80 -2.69
C ILE A 204 -1.69 -2.20 -1.91
N LEU A 205 -0.52 -2.83 -1.95
CA LEU A 205 0.71 -2.32 -1.34
C LEU A 205 1.03 -0.91 -1.83
N TRP A 206 1.04 -0.70 -3.15
CA TRP A 206 1.33 0.60 -3.73
C TRP A 206 0.27 1.64 -3.39
N GLY A 207 -1.00 1.27 -3.29
CA GLY A 207 -2.07 2.16 -2.85
C GLY A 207 -1.87 2.66 -1.42
N TYR A 208 -1.51 1.78 -0.48
CA TYR A 208 -1.17 2.19 0.89
C TYR A 208 0.14 2.96 0.95
N PHE A 209 1.14 2.55 0.16
CA PHE A 209 2.41 3.26 0.07
C PHE A 209 2.18 4.71 -0.36
N GLU A 210 1.46 4.95 -1.45
CA GLU A 210 1.15 6.29 -1.94
C GLU A 210 0.48 7.15 -0.85
N THR A 211 -0.52 6.58 -0.17
CA THR A 211 -1.21 7.27 0.92
C THR A 211 -0.28 7.67 2.06
N ASN A 212 0.56 6.74 2.50
CA ASN A 212 1.46 6.97 3.63
C ASN A 212 2.65 7.86 3.23
N TYR A 213 3.13 7.75 2.01
CA TYR A 213 4.22 8.57 1.46
C TYR A 213 3.84 10.07 1.42
N TYR A 214 2.62 10.39 1.02
CA TYR A 214 2.14 11.79 1.02
C TYR A 214 1.70 12.29 2.39
N ASN A 215 1.65 11.45 3.39
CA ASN A 215 1.35 11.86 4.76
C ASN A 215 2.62 12.38 5.44
N THR A 216 2.88 13.69 5.29
CA THR A 216 4.07 14.35 5.84
C THR A 216 4.14 14.36 7.37
N SER A 217 3.13 13.87 8.08
CA SER A 217 3.18 13.72 9.54
C SER A 217 3.86 12.43 10.00
N LEU A 218 4.06 11.47 9.08
CA LEU A 218 4.72 10.20 9.36
C LEU A 218 6.24 10.31 9.22
N THR A 219 6.95 9.64 10.09
CA THR A 219 8.38 9.34 9.89
C THR A 219 8.54 8.27 8.81
N ILE A 220 9.75 8.07 8.30
CA ILE A 220 10.03 7.02 7.29
C ILE A 220 9.67 5.65 7.85
N GLU A 221 10.02 5.39 9.10
CA GLU A 221 9.73 4.14 9.79
C GLU A 221 8.22 3.88 9.89
N GLU A 222 7.45 4.92 10.27
CA GLU A 222 5.99 4.84 10.36
C GLU A 222 5.35 4.67 8.99
N MET A 223 5.85 5.37 7.97
CA MET A 223 5.39 5.25 6.59
C MET A 223 5.52 3.81 6.08
N ILE A 224 6.70 3.20 6.24
CA ILE A 224 6.95 1.83 5.79
C ILE A 224 6.16 0.82 6.64
N ALA A 225 6.21 0.95 7.97
CA ALA A 225 5.49 0.09 8.90
C ALA A 225 4.00 0.09 8.62
N ASN A 226 3.38 1.28 8.50
CA ASN A 226 1.96 1.43 8.19
C ASN A 226 1.61 0.82 6.83
N THR A 227 2.44 1.05 5.81
CA THR A 227 2.22 0.51 4.47
C THR A 227 2.14 -1.01 4.50
N LEU A 228 3.11 -1.66 5.12
CA LEU A 228 3.15 -3.12 5.19
C LEU A 228 2.05 -3.68 6.08
N THR A 229 1.83 -3.13 7.28
CA THR A 229 0.76 -3.58 8.18
C THR A 229 -0.63 -3.44 7.54
N GLN A 230 -0.93 -2.30 6.93
CA GLN A 230 -2.21 -2.08 6.24
C GLN A 230 -2.38 -3.01 5.05
N THR A 231 -1.31 -3.27 4.30
CA THR A 231 -1.32 -4.23 3.19
C THR A 231 -1.64 -5.62 3.70
N ALA A 232 -0.90 -6.13 4.69
CA ALA A 232 -1.12 -7.45 5.27
C ALA A 232 -2.56 -7.61 5.75
N HIS A 233 -3.04 -6.64 6.51
CA HIS A 233 -4.40 -6.65 7.02
C HIS A 233 -5.45 -6.70 5.89
N ASN A 234 -5.29 -5.90 4.84
CA ASN A 234 -6.22 -5.88 3.70
C ASN A 234 -6.22 -7.19 2.92
N ILE A 235 -5.03 -7.71 2.56
CA ILE A 235 -4.91 -8.90 1.70
C ILE A 235 -5.22 -10.20 2.43
N MET A 236 -5.10 -10.22 3.76
CA MET A 236 -5.34 -11.41 4.58
C MET A 236 -6.72 -11.40 5.25
N GLN A 237 -7.48 -10.28 5.16
CA GLN A 237 -8.87 -10.28 5.60
C GLN A 237 -9.64 -11.34 4.81
N ASN A 238 -10.18 -12.33 5.53
CA ASN A 238 -11.15 -13.21 4.95
C ASN A 238 -12.31 -12.37 4.44
N SER A 239 -12.67 -12.52 3.20
CA SER A 239 -13.86 -11.89 2.60
C SER A 239 -15.15 -12.51 3.17
N GLU A 240 -15.22 -12.68 4.49
CA GLU A 240 -16.43 -13.09 5.22
C GLU A 240 -17.47 -11.94 5.35
N ASP A 241 -17.25 -10.80 4.72
CA ASP A 241 -18.31 -9.78 4.53
C ASP A 241 -19.36 -10.21 3.49
N GLY A 242 -19.30 -11.44 3.00
CA GLY A 242 -20.30 -12.03 2.13
C GLY A 242 -21.29 -12.89 2.92
N VAL A 243 -22.42 -12.31 3.23
CA VAL A 243 -23.62 -13.01 3.72
C VAL A 243 -23.70 -13.18 5.23
N ASN A 244 -24.27 -12.19 5.85
CA ASN A 244 -24.67 -12.25 7.26
C ASN A 244 -25.75 -13.35 7.42
N ILE A 245 -25.31 -14.61 7.55
CA ILE A 245 -26.18 -15.80 7.70
C ILE A 245 -27.28 -15.58 8.76
N PRO A 246 -27.01 -14.94 9.92
CA PRO A 246 -28.08 -14.59 10.87
C PRO A 246 -29.12 -13.64 10.29
N MET A 247 -28.75 -12.73 9.40
CA MET A 247 -29.71 -11.80 8.77
C MET A 247 -30.59 -12.51 7.74
N ILE A 248 -30.03 -13.43 6.97
CA ILE A 248 -30.82 -14.24 6.01
C ILE A 248 -31.75 -15.20 6.74
N LEU A 249 -31.29 -15.84 7.82
CA LEU A 249 -32.14 -16.69 8.66
C LEU A 249 -33.30 -15.90 9.28
N SER A 250 -33.05 -14.66 9.73
CA SER A 250 -34.13 -13.81 10.28
C SER A 250 -35.15 -13.40 9.23
N ILE A 251 -34.72 -13.13 7.99
CA ILE A 251 -35.64 -12.82 6.88
C ILE A 251 -36.46 -14.04 6.47
N ILE A 252 -35.86 -15.24 6.45
CA ILE A 252 -36.56 -16.48 6.15
C ILE A 252 -37.64 -16.79 7.20
N ILE A 253 -37.34 -16.56 8.50
CA ILE A 253 -38.30 -16.76 9.58
C ILE A 253 -39.50 -15.79 9.47
N ILE A 254 -39.23 -14.52 9.08
CA ILE A 254 -40.32 -13.52 8.91
C ILE A 254 -41.23 -13.85 7.71
N VAL A 255 -40.71 -14.51 6.68
CA VAL A 255 -41.49 -14.89 5.50
C VAL A 255 -42.31 -16.17 5.72
N ILE A 256 -42.01 -16.97 6.75
CA ILE A 256 -42.69 -18.25 7.06
C ILE A 256 -43.79 -18.06 8.14
N ILE A 257 -43.83 -16.93 8.83
CA ILE A 257 -44.90 -16.57 9.79
C ILE A 257 -45.96 -15.68 9.12
#